data_0d7659dde98a72a08b1a25e381cf1205
#
_entry.id   0d7659dde98a72a08b1a25e381cf1205
#
_cell.length_a   1.000
_cell.length_b   1.000
_cell.length_c   1.000
_cell.angle_alpha   90.00
_cell.angle_beta   90.00
_cell.angle_gamma   90.00
#
_symmetry.space_group_name_H-M   'P 1'
#
loop_
_entity.id
_entity.type
_entity.pdbx_description
1 polymer ?
#
loop_
_entity_poly.entity_id
_entity_poly.type
_entity_poly.pdbx_seq_one_letter_code
_entity_poly.pdbx_strand_id
1 'polypeptide(L)'
;MRKLSLTRWRPRRAILAAGAVLAIAALPVAAQETIKVGMSGPFSGGLSLLGQSVRDGVEVAFGEINEHGGVSGRKLQFIAEDDGYEPMRTIASARKLVEQDKVVALLGVTGTAPSAALLPFVTESKTPMLFPYAFSHSLTTPLNRDVFTTLPEVRVQMIVLANYILNTLKQTKVAAIYQNDDFGQDAVAGLVERFGKDKVPLVKLPFDRGTTNFSGVVAQAKEAGVEHVVFLGIPKDAALVMREANNLGWKPQFSGHNALGDPQTFKLAGPLAEGAIAIAVMEPLDSEKPAVKAFIAAQTKYKPSTSPTTYSMHGYQAGKLFAEVLKRSGGKTDEPSIVAALEGMKDYDTGLMAPLTFSKDQHAGALAGAIMKADGGKWKIISGWLAAN
;
A
#
# COMPACT_ATOMS: atom_id res chain seq x y z
N MET A 1 -100.21 9.52 -54.94
CA MET A 1 -99.70 8.15 -54.71
C MET A 1 -98.22 8.16 -54.57
N ARG A 2 -97.71 7.98 -53.43
CA ARG A 2 -96.37 7.40 -53.09
C ARG A 2 -96.16 7.57 -51.58
N LYS A 3 -96.05 6.49 -50.91
CA LYS A 3 -95.88 6.40 -49.45
C LYS A 3 -94.49 6.77 -49.10
N LEU A 4 -94.28 7.73 -48.19
CA LEU A 4 -93.06 8.01 -47.52
C LEU A 4 -92.87 7.07 -46.35
N SER A 5 -91.86 6.26 -46.36
CA SER A 5 -91.43 5.41 -45.28
C SER A 5 -90.46 6.19 -44.32
N LEU A 6 -90.88 6.31 -43.06
CA LEU A 6 -90.11 6.87 -41.98
C LEU A 6 -89.10 5.82 -41.52
N THR A 7 -87.81 6.07 -41.78
CA THR A 7 -86.70 5.31 -41.26
C THR A 7 -86.37 5.81 -39.83
N ARG A 8 -86.57 4.92 -38.85
CA ARG A 8 -86.23 5.15 -37.44
C ARG A 8 -84.70 5.26 -37.27
N TRP A 9 -84.23 6.38 -36.79
CA TRP A 9 -82.86 6.59 -36.38
C TRP A 9 -82.62 5.98 -34.98
N ARG A 10 -81.75 4.96 -34.87
CA ARG A 10 -81.32 4.38 -33.60
C ARG A 10 -80.03 5.13 -33.14
N PRO A 11 -79.97 5.65 -31.88
CA PRO A 11 -78.70 6.26 -31.40
C PRO A 11 -77.70 5.16 -31.13
N ARG A 12 -76.50 5.28 -31.78
CA ARG A 12 -75.36 4.47 -31.47
C ARG A 12 -74.82 4.87 -30.10
N ARG A 13 -74.82 3.94 -29.15
CA ARG A 13 -74.12 4.07 -27.87
C ARG A 13 -72.59 4.15 -28.16
N ALA A 14 -72.01 5.31 -27.93
CA ALA A 14 -70.57 5.50 -27.92
C ALA A 14 -70.04 4.82 -26.62
N ILE A 15 -69.27 3.74 -26.79
CA ILE A 15 -68.49 3.11 -25.70
C ILE A 15 -67.28 3.97 -25.49
N LEU A 16 -67.26 4.78 -24.42
CA LEU A 16 -66.08 5.45 -23.92
C LEU A 16 -65.16 4.38 -23.31
N ALA A 17 -64.18 3.94 -24.08
CA ALA A 17 -63.02 3.19 -23.55
C ALA A 17 -62.15 4.15 -22.73
N ALA A 18 -62.29 4.09 -21.42
CA ALA A 18 -61.35 4.77 -20.48
C ALA A 18 -60.00 4.07 -20.55
N GLY A 19 -59.09 4.63 -21.33
CA GLY A 19 -57.67 4.28 -21.32
C GLY A 19 -57.07 4.74 -20.00
N ALA A 20 -56.90 3.82 -19.05
CA ALA A 20 -56.06 4.05 -17.87
C ALA A 20 -54.60 4.15 -18.32
N VAL A 21 -54.12 5.37 -18.55
CA VAL A 21 -52.68 5.66 -18.69
C VAL A 21 -52.08 5.40 -17.32
N LEU A 22 -51.41 4.26 -17.15
CA LEU A 22 -50.49 4.03 -16.03
C LEU A 22 -49.32 5.05 -16.21
N ALA A 23 -49.45 6.17 -15.53
CA ALA A 23 -48.33 7.05 -15.27
C ALA A 23 -47.37 6.29 -14.30
N ILE A 24 -46.42 5.55 -14.86
CA ILE A 24 -45.25 5.08 -14.09
C ILE A 24 -44.59 6.35 -13.63
N ALA A 25 -44.86 6.78 -12.40
CA ALA A 25 -44.10 7.81 -11.72
C ALA A 25 -42.67 7.31 -11.65
N ALA A 26 -41.83 7.78 -12.56
CA ALA A 26 -40.41 7.66 -12.43
C ALA A 26 -40.01 8.40 -11.16
N LEU A 27 -39.96 7.65 -10.05
CA LEU A 27 -39.37 8.15 -8.81
C LEU A 27 -37.99 8.67 -9.21
N PRO A 28 -37.63 9.91 -8.89
CA PRO A 28 -36.28 10.37 -9.11
C PRO A 28 -35.39 9.36 -8.37
N VAL A 29 -34.60 8.59 -9.11
CA VAL A 29 -33.46 7.87 -8.53
C VAL A 29 -32.62 8.99 -7.92
N ALA A 30 -32.77 9.20 -6.61
CA ALA A 30 -31.90 10.11 -5.89
C ALA A 30 -30.50 9.67 -6.26
N ALA A 31 -29.78 10.55 -6.96
CA ALA A 31 -28.41 10.28 -7.35
C ALA A 31 -27.68 9.92 -6.07
N GLN A 32 -27.37 8.63 -5.92
CA GLN A 32 -26.80 8.11 -4.69
C GLN A 32 -25.47 8.79 -4.49
N GLU A 33 -25.31 9.48 -3.36
CA GLU A 33 -24.20 10.37 -3.09
C GLU A 33 -22.86 9.63 -3.25
N THR A 34 -21.96 10.17 -4.07
CA THR A 34 -20.66 9.56 -4.34
C THR A 34 -19.77 9.63 -3.10
N ILE A 35 -19.13 8.53 -2.71
CA ILE A 35 -18.17 8.50 -1.61
C ILE A 35 -16.83 9.02 -2.13
N LYS A 36 -16.39 10.16 -1.62
CA LYS A 36 -15.13 10.79 -1.99
C LYS A 36 -14.00 10.33 -1.07
N VAL A 37 -12.86 9.97 -1.67
CA VAL A 37 -11.66 9.51 -0.96
C VAL A 37 -10.46 10.27 -1.49
N GLY A 38 -9.60 10.74 -0.60
CA GLY A 38 -8.46 11.59 -0.94
C GLY A 38 -7.12 10.88 -0.85
N MET A 39 -6.16 11.32 -1.64
CA MET A 39 -4.75 10.92 -1.54
C MET A 39 -3.84 12.15 -1.69
N SER A 40 -2.87 12.31 -0.80
CA SER A 40 -1.69 13.14 -1.03
C SER A 40 -0.50 12.24 -1.34
N GLY A 41 0.28 12.60 -2.35
CA GLY A 41 1.44 11.82 -2.72
C GLY A 41 2.33 12.52 -3.75
N PRO A 42 3.57 12.03 -3.96
CA PRO A 42 4.51 12.63 -4.90
C PRO A 42 4.15 12.22 -6.34
N PHE A 43 3.48 13.09 -7.08
CA PHE A 43 3.19 12.87 -8.50
C PHE A 43 4.17 13.59 -9.40
N SER A 44 5.06 14.41 -8.83
CA SER A 44 6.18 15.09 -9.47
C SER A 44 7.51 14.80 -8.74
N GLY A 45 8.63 15.17 -9.35
CA GLY A 45 9.96 14.99 -8.76
C GLY A 45 10.50 13.56 -8.80
N GLY A 46 11.53 13.29 -8.00
CA GLY A 46 12.30 12.03 -8.05
C GLY A 46 11.56 10.78 -7.58
N LEU A 47 10.48 10.93 -6.82
CA LEU A 47 9.64 9.84 -6.32
C LEU A 47 8.29 9.74 -7.04
N SER A 48 8.14 10.44 -8.18
CA SER A 48 6.89 10.49 -8.92
C SER A 48 6.40 9.12 -9.39
N LEU A 49 7.30 8.21 -9.77
CA LEU A 49 6.93 6.85 -10.14
C LEU A 49 6.23 6.11 -8.98
N LEU A 50 6.72 6.28 -7.76
CA LEU A 50 6.13 5.68 -6.57
C LEU A 50 4.70 6.19 -6.34
N GLY A 51 4.53 7.52 -6.23
CA GLY A 51 3.23 8.12 -5.96
C GLY A 51 2.21 7.85 -7.07
N GLN A 52 2.62 8.02 -8.33
CA GLN A 52 1.77 7.74 -9.49
C GLN A 52 1.33 6.27 -9.52
N SER A 53 2.24 5.33 -9.22
CA SER A 53 1.88 3.91 -9.20
C SER A 53 0.86 3.58 -8.11
N VAL A 54 1.03 4.09 -6.88
CA VAL A 54 0.04 3.89 -5.80
C VAL A 54 -1.31 4.47 -6.19
N ARG A 55 -1.34 5.70 -6.73
CA ARG A 55 -2.56 6.33 -7.25
C ARG A 55 -3.23 5.47 -8.31
N ASP A 56 -2.48 5.03 -9.31
CA ASP A 56 -3.01 4.20 -10.40
C ASP A 56 -3.65 2.92 -9.86
N GLY A 57 -3.05 2.29 -8.86
CA GLY A 57 -3.61 1.11 -8.21
C GLY A 57 -4.95 1.38 -7.53
N VAL A 58 -5.09 2.48 -6.80
CA VAL A 58 -6.38 2.87 -6.18
C VAL A 58 -7.43 3.15 -7.26
N GLU A 59 -7.06 3.86 -8.32
CA GLU A 59 -7.96 4.16 -9.44
C GLU A 59 -8.41 2.88 -10.16
N VAL A 60 -7.53 1.88 -10.33
CA VAL A 60 -7.87 0.56 -10.88
C VAL A 60 -8.89 -0.15 -9.99
N ALA A 61 -8.66 -0.19 -8.68
CA ALA A 61 -9.59 -0.81 -7.74
C ALA A 61 -10.96 -0.13 -7.76
N PHE A 62 -10.99 1.21 -7.76
CA PHE A 62 -12.24 1.97 -7.80
C PHE A 62 -12.95 1.84 -9.14
N GLY A 63 -12.21 1.76 -10.26
CA GLY A 63 -12.76 1.46 -11.57
C GLY A 63 -13.51 0.14 -11.58
N GLU A 64 -12.88 -0.92 -11.09
CA GLU A 64 -13.48 -2.25 -10.97
C GLU A 64 -14.70 -2.25 -10.04
N ILE A 65 -14.59 -1.67 -8.85
CA ILE A 65 -15.70 -1.60 -7.88
C ILE A 65 -16.88 -0.82 -8.47
N ASN A 66 -16.60 0.30 -9.13
CA ASN A 66 -17.61 1.16 -9.72
C ASN A 66 -18.32 0.51 -10.92
N GLU A 67 -17.63 -0.28 -11.72
CA GLU A 67 -18.24 -1.05 -12.81
C GLU A 67 -19.29 -2.03 -12.27
N HIS A 68 -19.03 -2.61 -11.09
CA HIS A 68 -19.93 -3.53 -10.41
C HIS A 68 -20.97 -2.83 -9.49
N GLY A 69 -21.21 -1.54 -9.67
CA GLY A 69 -22.27 -0.81 -8.95
C GLY A 69 -21.80 -0.05 -7.70
N GLY A 70 -20.50 -0.06 -7.40
CA GLY A 70 -19.93 0.64 -6.23
C GLY A 70 -20.12 -0.13 -4.92
N VAL A 71 -20.14 0.58 -3.81
CA VAL A 71 -20.38 0.02 -2.48
C VAL A 71 -21.75 0.47 -1.96
N SER A 72 -22.62 -0.46 -1.62
CA SER A 72 -24.01 -0.17 -1.23
C SER A 72 -24.73 0.73 -2.25
N GLY A 73 -24.45 0.51 -3.56
CA GLY A 73 -24.99 1.28 -4.68
C GLY A 73 -24.31 2.63 -4.91
N ARG A 74 -23.44 3.13 -4.04
CA ARG A 74 -22.71 4.40 -4.17
C ARG A 74 -21.40 4.20 -4.89
N LYS A 75 -21.10 5.09 -5.85
CA LYS A 75 -19.79 5.10 -6.55
C LYS A 75 -18.69 5.65 -5.66
N LEU A 76 -17.47 5.17 -5.85
CA LEU A 76 -16.27 5.71 -5.21
C LEU A 76 -15.63 6.75 -6.15
N GLN A 77 -15.32 7.93 -5.63
CA GLN A 77 -14.57 8.96 -6.33
C GLN A 77 -13.22 9.16 -5.65
N PHE A 78 -12.17 9.10 -6.44
CA PHE A 78 -10.81 9.33 -5.95
C PHE A 78 -10.30 10.70 -6.35
N ILE A 79 -9.73 11.44 -5.40
CA ILE A 79 -9.16 12.77 -5.59
C ILE A 79 -7.71 12.73 -5.11
N ALA A 80 -6.77 13.05 -5.99
CA ALA A 80 -5.35 12.96 -5.70
C ALA A 80 -4.66 14.31 -5.86
N GLU A 81 -3.83 14.71 -4.87
CA GLU A 81 -3.10 15.97 -4.80
C GLU A 81 -1.59 15.72 -4.77
N ASP A 82 -0.84 16.47 -5.59
CA ASP A 82 0.62 16.37 -5.65
C ASP A 82 1.28 17.12 -4.50
N ASP A 83 2.01 16.40 -3.66
CA ASP A 83 2.81 16.99 -2.58
C ASP A 83 4.32 17.04 -2.89
N GLY A 84 4.77 16.43 -3.98
CA GLY A 84 6.19 16.39 -4.34
C GLY A 84 7.09 15.73 -3.29
N TYR A 85 6.52 14.94 -2.37
CA TYR A 85 7.19 14.36 -1.19
C TYR A 85 7.59 15.41 -0.13
N GLU A 86 6.92 16.56 -0.09
CA GLU A 86 7.23 17.65 0.83
C GLU A 86 6.19 17.67 1.97
N PRO A 87 6.57 17.41 3.24
CA PRO A 87 5.64 17.30 4.35
C PRO A 87 4.68 18.49 4.52
N MET A 88 5.18 19.71 4.32
CA MET A 88 4.33 20.91 4.42
C MET A 88 3.29 20.98 3.30
N ARG A 89 3.63 20.55 2.09
CA ARG A 89 2.68 20.44 0.98
C ARG A 89 1.67 19.31 1.22
N THR A 90 2.10 18.20 1.83
CA THR A 90 1.21 17.10 2.22
C THR A 90 0.12 17.58 3.17
N ILE A 91 0.48 18.39 4.18
CA ILE A 91 -0.51 18.99 5.11
C ILE A 91 -1.48 19.91 4.36
N ALA A 92 -0.98 20.75 3.45
CA ALA A 92 -1.84 21.65 2.66
C ALA A 92 -2.81 20.88 1.76
N SER A 93 -2.33 19.82 1.08
CA SER A 93 -3.12 18.91 0.25
C SER A 93 -4.19 18.18 1.07
N ALA A 94 -3.83 17.67 2.25
CA ALA A 94 -4.78 17.00 3.14
C ALA A 94 -5.89 17.96 3.62
N ARG A 95 -5.54 19.21 3.99
CA ARG A 95 -6.53 20.22 4.33
C ARG A 95 -7.50 20.49 3.20
N LYS A 96 -7.01 20.67 1.98
CA LYS A 96 -7.86 20.85 0.79
C LYS A 96 -8.81 19.67 0.61
N LEU A 97 -8.29 18.44 0.61
CA LEU A 97 -9.07 17.24 0.45
C LEU A 97 -10.18 17.09 1.49
N VAL A 98 -9.86 17.38 2.77
CA VAL A 98 -10.82 17.22 3.88
C VAL A 98 -11.79 18.40 3.97
N GLU A 99 -11.27 19.62 3.94
CA GLU A 99 -12.07 20.82 4.22
C GLU A 99 -12.85 21.33 3.01
N GLN A 100 -12.32 21.16 1.77
CA GLN A 100 -12.95 21.65 0.55
C GLN A 100 -13.63 20.50 -0.23
N ASP A 101 -12.89 19.41 -0.52
CA ASP A 101 -13.41 18.30 -1.31
C ASP A 101 -14.31 17.36 -0.50
N LYS A 102 -14.26 17.43 0.85
CA LYS A 102 -15.09 16.64 1.78
C LYS A 102 -14.88 15.14 1.61
N VAL A 103 -13.62 14.71 1.52
CA VAL A 103 -13.29 13.28 1.51
C VAL A 103 -13.56 12.63 2.86
N VAL A 104 -13.99 11.37 2.86
CA VAL A 104 -14.31 10.62 4.08
C VAL A 104 -13.09 9.93 4.70
N ALA A 105 -12.02 9.80 3.94
CA ALA A 105 -10.75 9.23 4.37
C ALA A 105 -9.60 9.71 3.47
N LEU A 106 -8.39 9.72 4.01
CA LEU A 106 -7.14 9.83 3.26
C LEU A 106 -6.63 8.41 3.01
N LEU A 107 -6.56 7.98 1.76
CA LEU A 107 -6.23 6.61 1.36
C LEU A 107 -4.91 6.57 0.59
N GLY A 108 -3.98 5.72 1.02
CA GLY A 108 -2.75 5.49 0.27
C GLY A 108 -1.76 6.67 0.27
N VAL A 109 -1.83 7.57 1.25
CA VAL A 109 -0.84 8.65 1.41
C VAL A 109 0.56 8.07 1.25
N THR A 110 1.39 8.68 0.40
CA THR A 110 2.64 8.04 -0.01
C THR A 110 3.86 8.74 0.56
N GLY A 111 4.64 7.99 1.33
CA GLY A 111 5.88 8.41 1.95
C GLY A 111 5.84 8.47 3.47
N THR A 112 6.94 8.05 4.10
CA THR A 112 7.02 7.98 5.57
C THR A 112 6.99 9.37 6.20
N ALA A 113 7.85 10.30 5.77
CA ALA A 113 7.87 11.66 6.31
C ALA A 113 6.57 12.44 6.01
N PRO A 114 6.01 12.39 4.78
CA PRO A 114 4.68 12.94 4.49
C PRO A 114 3.57 12.39 5.39
N SER A 115 3.49 11.07 5.57
CA SER A 115 2.46 10.44 6.41
C SER A 115 2.62 10.81 7.89
N ALA A 116 3.84 10.83 8.42
CA ALA A 116 4.11 11.22 9.79
C ALA A 116 3.70 12.69 10.07
N ALA A 117 3.94 13.59 9.12
CA ALA A 117 3.56 14.98 9.23
C ALA A 117 2.03 15.22 9.32
N LEU A 118 1.24 14.24 8.84
CA LEU A 118 -0.22 14.31 8.90
C LEU A 118 -0.81 13.86 10.25
N LEU A 119 -0.07 13.20 11.12
CA LEU A 119 -0.62 12.65 12.36
C LEU A 119 -1.40 13.66 13.22
N PRO A 120 -0.90 14.89 13.47
CA PRO A 120 -1.67 15.89 14.21
C PRO A 120 -2.96 16.29 13.49
N PHE A 121 -2.89 16.50 12.18
CA PHE A 121 -4.05 16.91 11.38
C PHE A 121 -5.13 15.82 11.31
N VAL A 122 -4.75 14.55 11.13
CA VAL A 122 -5.65 13.39 11.10
C VAL A 122 -6.42 13.28 12.42
N THR A 123 -5.71 13.41 13.56
CA THR A 123 -6.31 13.38 14.89
C THR A 123 -7.29 14.54 15.12
N GLU A 124 -6.92 15.76 14.68
CA GLU A 124 -7.75 16.96 14.83
C GLU A 124 -9.02 16.90 13.96
N SER A 125 -8.85 16.51 12.68
CA SER A 125 -9.93 16.49 11.70
C SER A 125 -10.86 15.28 11.82
N LYS A 126 -10.46 14.25 12.57
CA LYS A 126 -11.12 12.94 12.66
C LYS A 126 -11.39 12.33 11.28
N THR A 127 -10.45 12.56 10.36
CA THR A 127 -10.50 11.97 9.02
C THR A 127 -9.48 10.85 8.96
N PRO A 128 -9.89 9.57 8.88
CA PRO A 128 -8.96 8.45 8.95
C PRO A 128 -7.92 8.47 7.82
N MET A 129 -6.65 8.24 8.17
CA MET A 129 -5.57 7.95 7.22
C MET A 129 -5.42 6.43 7.11
N LEU A 130 -5.81 5.91 5.95
CA LEU A 130 -5.92 4.48 5.72
C LEU A 130 -4.85 4.00 4.74
N PHE A 131 -4.13 2.97 5.15
CA PHE A 131 -3.23 2.18 4.31
C PHE A 131 -2.19 3.03 3.57
N PRO A 132 -1.50 3.96 4.27
CA PRO A 132 -0.44 4.74 3.63
C PRO A 132 0.67 3.80 3.10
N TYR A 133 1.33 4.22 2.00
CA TYR A 133 2.56 3.59 1.58
C TYR A 133 3.72 4.16 2.40
N ALA A 134 3.86 3.69 3.61
CA ALA A 134 4.81 4.15 4.61
C ALA A 134 5.16 3.00 5.58
N PHE A 135 6.33 3.07 6.21
CA PHE A 135 6.89 1.95 6.97
C PHE A 135 7.37 2.33 8.38
N SER A 136 7.07 3.53 8.87
CA SER A 136 7.53 3.97 10.19
C SER A 136 6.68 3.46 11.31
N HIS A 137 7.32 3.02 12.39
CA HIS A 137 6.71 2.69 13.66
C HIS A 137 5.90 3.85 14.28
N SER A 138 6.34 5.10 14.06
CA SER A 138 5.68 6.29 14.59
C SER A 138 4.24 6.50 14.05
N LEU A 139 3.83 5.83 12.99
CA LEU A 139 2.46 5.91 12.47
C LEU A 139 1.45 5.20 13.36
N THR A 140 1.88 4.18 14.07
CA THR A 140 1.02 3.32 14.89
C THR A 140 1.43 3.24 16.35
N THR A 141 2.57 3.85 16.74
CA THR A 141 3.08 3.87 18.09
C THR A 141 3.64 5.26 18.47
N PRO A 142 3.05 5.99 19.43
CA PRO A 142 1.87 5.60 20.21
C PRO A 142 0.64 5.43 19.31
N LEU A 143 -0.31 4.58 19.72
CA LEU A 143 -1.50 4.29 18.94
C LEU A 143 -2.26 5.57 18.59
N ASN A 144 -2.45 5.80 17.29
CA ASN A 144 -3.35 6.83 16.78
C ASN A 144 -4.63 6.16 16.28
N ARG A 145 -5.77 6.58 16.85
CA ARG A 145 -7.08 5.98 16.56
C ARG A 145 -7.46 6.04 15.08
N ASP A 146 -7.02 7.09 14.38
CA ASP A 146 -7.45 7.39 13.02
C ASP A 146 -6.43 6.95 11.96
N VAL A 147 -5.42 6.18 12.34
CA VAL A 147 -4.36 5.71 11.43
C VAL A 147 -4.29 4.19 11.40
N PHE A 148 -4.42 3.61 10.20
CA PHE A 148 -4.33 2.16 9.98
C PHE A 148 -3.35 1.86 8.86
N THR A 149 -2.37 1.00 9.11
CA THR A 149 -1.35 0.60 8.14
C THR A 149 -1.53 -0.87 7.75
N THR A 150 -1.24 -1.21 6.49
CA THR A 150 -1.24 -2.61 6.03
C THR A 150 0.15 -3.16 5.83
N LEU A 151 1.11 -2.30 5.48
CA LEU A 151 2.50 -2.74 5.28
C LEU A 151 3.20 -2.94 6.63
N PRO A 152 3.98 -4.01 6.79
CA PRO A 152 4.76 -4.21 8.00
C PRO A 152 5.80 -3.11 8.15
N GLU A 153 5.88 -2.50 9.31
CA GLU A 153 6.87 -1.50 9.66
C GLU A 153 8.29 -2.00 9.36
N VAL A 154 9.20 -1.11 9.03
CA VAL A 154 10.58 -1.52 8.72
C VAL A 154 11.24 -2.22 9.92
N ARG A 155 10.89 -1.82 11.14
CA ARG A 155 11.33 -2.49 12.37
C ARG A 155 10.88 -3.94 12.42
N VAL A 156 9.63 -4.22 12.10
CA VAL A 156 9.07 -5.59 12.00
C VAL A 156 9.80 -6.39 10.92
N GLN A 157 10.03 -5.80 9.73
CA GLN A 157 10.79 -6.44 8.68
C GLN A 157 12.19 -6.84 9.15
N MET A 158 12.87 -5.99 9.91
CA MET A 158 14.21 -6.26 10.42
C MET A 158 14.25 -7.29 11.52
N ILE A 159 13.22 -7.38 12.35
CA ILE A 159 13.09 -8.49 13.34
C ILE A 159 12.93 -9.83 12.61
N VAL A 160 12.07 -9.89 11.59
CA VAL A 160 11.90 -11.10 10.74
C VAL A 160 13.22 -11.49 10.07
N LEU A 161 13.91 -10.51 9.47
CA LEU A 161 15.19 -10.75 8.80
C LEU A 161 16.26 -11.23 9.80
N ALA A 162 16.36 -10.61 10.98
CA ALA A 162 17.31 -11.01 12.02
C ALA A 162 17.02 -12.42 12.54
N ASN A 163 15.74 -12.79 12.68
CA ASN A 163 15.34 -14.17 13.00
C ASN A 163 15.86 -15.15 11.93
N TYR A 164 15.73 -14.82 10.66
CA TYR A 164 16.22 -15.65 9.56
C TYR A 164 17.76 -15.75 9.55
N ILE A 165 18.46 -14.62 9.75
CA ILE A 165 19.95 -14.59 9.84
C ILE A 165 20.44 -15.49 10.98
N LEU A 166 19.85 -15.37 12.18
CA LEU A 166 20.29 -16.12 13.33
C LEU A 166 19.88 -17.60 13.29
N ASN A 167 18.61 -17.86 12.96
CA ASN A 167 18.03 -19.19 13.13
C ASN A 167 18.24 -20.08 11.90
N THR A 168 18.29 -19.51 10.69
CA THR A 168 18.43 -20.28 9.44
C THR A 168 19.84 -20.20 8.89
N LEU A 169 20.39 -18.98 8.73
CA LEU A 169 21.75 -18.81 8.19
C LEU A 169 22.85 -19.07 9.23
N LYS A 170 22.52 -19.03 10.53
CA LYS A 170 23.46 -19.22 11.65
C LYS A 170 24.63 -18.23 11.64
N GLN A 171 24.39 -16.99 11.19
CA GLN A 171 25.40 -15.95 11.06
C GLN A 171 25.30 -14.96 12.23
N THR A 172 26.46 -14.62 12.80
CA THR A 172 26.60 -13.71 13.95
C THR A 172 27.55 -12.55 13.74
N LYS A 173 28.30 -12.53 12.63
CA LYS A 173 29.20 -11.44 12.25
C LYS A 173 28.50 -10.51 11.29
N VAL A 174 27.62 -9.66 11.83
CA VAL A 174 26.66 -8.89 11.06
C VAL A 174 26.95 -7.38 11.16
N ALA A 175 26.89 -6.67 10.03
CA ALA A 175 26.84 -5.21 10.00
C ALA A 175 25.50 -4.74 9.44
N ALA A 176 25.02 -3.61 9.95
CA ALA A 176 23.99 -2.78 9.32
C ALA A 176 24.66 -1.59 8.65
N ILE A 177 24.60 -1.49 7.32
CA ILE A 177 24.92 -0.28 6.56
C ILE A 177 23.60 0.42 6.28
N TYR A 178 23.35 1.58 6.89
CA TYR A 178 22.04 2.18 6.95
C TYR A 178 22.03 3.68 6.70
N GLN A 179 20.97 4.16 6.05
CA GLN A 179 20.73 5.58 5.84
C GLN A 179 20.53 6.28 7.18
N ASN A 180 21.26 7.37 7.41
CA ASN A 180 21.26 8.11 8.68
C ASN A 180 20.06 9.09 8.74
N ASP A 181 18.86 8.54 8.81
CA ASP A 181 17.61 9.26 9.01
C ASP A 181 16.62 8.41 9.84
N ASP A 182 15.42 8.93 10.05
CA ASP A 182 14.37 8.26 10.85
C ASP A 182 14.07 6.84 10.35
N PHE A 183 14.07 6.63 9.02
CA PHE A 183 13.86 5.31 8.45
C PHE A 183 14.97 4.33 8.82
N GLY A 184 16.24 4.73 8.60
CA GLY A 184 17.37 3.86 8.88
C GLY A 184 17.55 3.59 10.38
N GLN A 185 17.28 4.58 11.22
CA GLN A 185 17.34 4.42 12.68
C GLN A 185 16.27 3.45 13.18
N ASP A 186 15.04 3.56 12.67
CA ASP A 186 13.95 2.63 13.03
C ASP A 186 14.24 1.19 12.54
N ALA A 187 14.81 1.05 11.34
CA ALA A 187 15.25 -0.24 10.82
C ALA A 187 16.34 -0.87 11.68
N VAL A 188 17.38 -0.11 12.04
CA VAL A 188 18.45 -0.58 12.92
C VAL A 188 17.92 -0.95 14.31
N ALA A 189 16.94 -0.21 14.83
CA ALA A 189 16.32 -0.53 16.11
C ALA A 189 15.73 -1.94 16.13
N GLY A 190 15.09 -2.38 15.03
CA GLY A 190 14.60 -3.76 14.90
C GLY A 190 15.70 -4.81 14.93
N LEU A 191 16.83 -4.56 14.26
CA LEU A 191 17.99 -5.45 14.33
C LEU A 191 18.60 -5.50 15.74
N VAL A 192 18.78 -4.33 16.37
CA VAL A 192 19.33 -4.22 17.74
C VAL A 192 18.44 -4.94 18.74
N GLU A 193 17.12 -4.77 18.63
CA GLU A 193 16.16 -5.45 19.49
C GLU A 193 16.31 -6.97 19.39
N ARG A 194 16.35 -7.50 18.17
CA ARG A 194 16.37 -8.96 17.97
C ARG A 194 17.74 -9.57 18.30
N PHE A 195 18.84 -8.98 17.81
CA PHE A 195 20.19 -9.46 18.09
C PHE A 195 20.56 -9.32 19.57
N GLY A 196 20.03 -8.27 20.24
CA GLY A 196 20.24 -8.05 21.68
C GLY A 196 19.68 -9.16 22.55
N LYS A 197 18.57 -9.80 22.16
CA LYS A 197 18.00 -10.96 22.88
C LYS A 197 19.00 -12.13 22.97
N ASP A 198 19.80 -12.34 21.92
CA ASP A 198 20.81 -13.41 21.85
C ASP A 198 22.25 -12.89 22.11
N LYS A 199 22.37 -11.62 22.51
CA LYS A 199 23.67 -10.96 22.77
C LYS A 199 24.64 -10.99 21.57
N VAL A 200 24.09 -11.00 20.35
CA VAL A 200 24.89 -10.95 19.12
C VAL A 200 25.27 -9.48 18.83
N PRO A 201 26.57 -9.19 18.68
CA PRO A 201 27.00 -7.82 18.35
C PRO A 201 26.57 -7.43 16.95
N LEU A 202 26.16 -6.16 16.77
CA LEU A 202 25.84 -5.57 15.49
C LEU A 202 26.81 -4.40 15.22
N VAL A 203 27.55 -4.47 14.14
CA VAL A 203 28.36 -3.35 13.63
C VAL A 203 27.42 -2.36 12.95
N LYS A 204 27.35 -1.11 13.41
CA LYS A 204 26.46 -0.08 12.90
C LYS A 204 27.23 0.95 12.07
N LEU A 205 26.92 1.08 10.79
CA LEU A 205 27.65 1.89 9.81
C LEU A 205 26.66 2.82 9.09
N PRO A 206 26.43 4.03 9.64
CA PRO A 206 25.53 4.99 9.02
C PRO A 206 26.12 5.62 7.76
N PHE A 207 25.26 6.01 6.81
CA PHE A 207 25.61 6.87 5.67
C PHE A 207 24.52 7.93 5.46
N ASP A 208 24.91 9.10 4.95
CA ASP A 208 23.98 10.19 4.71
C ASP A 208 23.26 10.03 3.35
N ARG A 209 22.02 10.49 3.27
CA ARG A 209 21.25 10.50 2.04
C ARG A 209 21.99 11.27 0.94
N GLY A 210 22.07 10.67 -0.25
CA GLY A 210 22.83 11.25 -1.38
C GLY A 210 24.31 10.86 -1.41
N THR A 211 24.80 10.05 -0.47
CA THR A 211 26.14 9.47 -0.53
C THR A 211 26.34 8.73 -1.85
N THR A 212 27.46 8.99 -2.51
CA THR A 212 27.86 8.34 -3.77
C THR A 212 29.13 7.51 -3.64
N ASN A 213 29.90 7.71 -2.56
CA ASN A 213 31.11 6.96 -2.26
C ASN A 213 30.95 6.17 -0.96
N PHE A 214 30.92 4.85 -1.07
CA PHE A 214 30.77 3.91 0.04
C PHE A 214 32.07 3.19 0.42
N SER A 215 33.22 3.57 -0.15
CA SER A 215 34.52 2.87 0.07
C SER A 215 34.87 2.78 1.55
N GLY A 216 34.74 3.90 2.30
CA GLY A 216 35.06 3.95 3.72
C GLY A 216 34.16 3.04 4.57
N VAL A 217 32.85 3.06 4.34
CA VAL A 217 31.88 2.25 5.07
C VAL A 217 32.09 0.75 4.79
N VAL A 218 32.34 0.40 3.52
CA VAL A 218 32.55 -1.00 3.11
C VAL A 218 33.90 -1.52 3.66
N ALA A 219 34.97 -0.68 3.65
CA ALA A 219 36.26 -1.04 4.25
C ALA A 219 36.13 -1.31 5.75
N GLN A 220 35.41 -0.44 6.49
CA GLN A 220 35.15 -0.63 7.93
C GLN A 220 34.41 -1.94 8.21
N ALA A 221 33.37 -2.30 7.41
CA ALA A 221 32.68 -3.56 7.55
C ALA A 221 33.58 -4.77 7.34
N LYS A 222 34.44 -4.72 6.30
CA LYS A 222 35.40 -5.77 5.99
C LYS A 222 36.46 -5.92 7.10
N GLU A 223 37.03 -4.82 7.60
CA GLU A 223 38.04 -4.80 8.66
C GLU A 223 37.45 -5.33 10.00
N ALA A 224 36.19 -5.08 10.26
CA ALA A 224 35.47 -5.62 11.41
C ALA A 224 35.21 -7.13 11.29
N GLY A 225 35.61 -7.80 10.23
CA GLY A 225 35.41 -9.23 10.00
C GLY A 225 33.96 -9.62 9.76
N VAL A 226 33.15 -8.69 9.23
CA VAL A 226 31.73 -8.92 8.91
C VAL A 226 31.60 -9.95 7.79
N GLU A 227 30.69 -10.90 7.97
CA GLU A 227 30.35 -11.93 6.99
C GLU A 227 28.97 -11.69 6.36
N HIS A 228 28.11 -10.90 7.03
CA HIS A 228 26.76 -10.58 6.59
C HIS A 228 26.46 -9.08 6.69
N VAL A 229 26.09 -8.46 5.59
CA VAL A 229 25.70 -7.05 5.52
C VAL A 229 24.19 -6.94 5.38
N VAL A 230 23.54 -6.31 6.35
CA VAL A 230 22.16 -5.85 6.24
C VAL A 230 22.20 -4.41 5.69
N PHE A 231 21.77 -4.23 4.46
CA PHE A 231 21.71 -2.93 3.81
C PHE A 231 20.33 -2.29 3.97
N LEU A 232 20.30 -1.04 4.45
CA LEU A 232 19.08 -0.30 4.78
C LEU A 232 19.10 1.06 4.08
N GLY A 233 18.62 1.07 2.84
CA GLY A 233 18.58 2.21 1.95
C GLY A 233 17.90 1.85 0.63
N ILE A 234 18.10 2.67 -0.40
CA ILE A 234 17.45 2.48 -1.70
C ILE A 234 18.29 1.54 -2.63
N PRO A 235 17.69 0.96 -3.68
CA PRO A 235 18.37 0.04 -4.61
C PRO A 235 19.63 0.60 -5.24
N LYS A 236 19.68 1.90 -5.53
CA LYS A 236 20.86 2.58 -6.08
C LYS A 236 22.05 2.49 -5.14
N ASP A 237 21.84 2.77 -3.86
CA ASP A 237 22.90 2.79 -2.86
C ASP A 237 23.36 1.36 -2.54
N ALA A 238 22.42 0.39 -2.50
CA ALA A 238 22.74 -1.02 -2.39
C ALA A 238 23.70 -1.49 -3.50
N ALA A 239 23.43 -1.10 -4.74
CA ALA A 239 24.26 -1.44 -5.89
C ALA A 239 25.67 -0.83 -5.76
N LEU A 240 25.80 0.38 -5.23
CA LEU A 240 27.11 1.01 -4.97
C LEU A 240 27.89 0.24 -3.89
N VAL A 241 27.24 -0.13 -2.78
CA VAL A 241 27.85 -0.93 -1.71
C VAL A 241 28.30 -2.29 -2.23
N MET A 242 27.47 -2.98 -3.01
CA MET A 242 27.82 -4.30 -3.61
C MET A 242 29.02 -4.20 -4.56
N ARG A 243 29.08 -3.14 -5.38
CA ARG A 243 30.24 -2.91 -6.28
C ARG A 243 31.50 -2.65 -5.49
N GLU A 244 31.44 -1.85 -4.43
CA GLU A 244 32.60 -1.52 -3.61
C GLU A 244 33.11 -2.76 -2.86
N ALA A 245 32.24 -3.61 -2.34
CA ALA A 245 32.63 -4.89 -1.77
C ALA A 245 33.31 -5.78 -2.80
N ASN A 246 32.80 -5.85 -4.01
CA ASN A 246 33.40 -6.62 -5.11
C ASN A 246 34.79 -6.05 -5.51
N ASN A 247 34.95 -4.73 -5.58
CA ASN A 247 36.23 -4.06 -5.87
C ASN A 247 37.30 -4.43 -4.84
N LEU A 248 36.91 -4.61 -3.58
CA LEU A 248 37.75 -5.07 -2.50
C LEU A 248 37.98 -6.59 -2.46
N GLY A 249 37.43 -7.34 -3.41
CA GLY A 249 37.44 -8.81 -3.40
C GLY A 249 36.72 -9.42 -2.20
N TRP A 250 35.83 -8.66 -1.53
CA TRP A 250 35.09 -9.08 -0.37
C TRP A 250 33.65 -9.50 -0.78
N LYS A 251 33.22 -10.67 -0.35
CA LYS A 251 31.94 -11.27 -0.76
C LYS A 251 31.09 -11.63 0.45
N PRO A 252 30.56 -10.64 1.19
CA PRO A 252 29.66 -10.91 2.29
C PRO A 252 28.29 -11.39 1.76
N GLN A 253 27.52 -12.06 2.59
CA GLN A 253 26.09 -12.24 2.33
C GLN A 253 25.41 -10.88 2.44
N PHE A 254 24.69 -10.46 1.39
CA PHE A 254 23.87 -9.25 1.44
C PHE A 254 22.41 -9.59 1.80
N SER A 255 21.84 -8.76 2.64
CA SER A 255 20.40 -8.76 2.89
C SER A 255 19.87 -7.35 3.15
N GLY A 256 18.54 -7.19 3.22
CA GLY A 256 17.94 -5.90 3.51
C GLY A 256 16.42 -5.94 3.62
N HIS A 257 15.85 -4.77 3.80
CA HIS A 257 14.41 -4.59 3.84
C HIS A 257 13.77 -4.76 2.43
N ASN A 258 12.47 -4.55 2.34
CA ASN A 258 11.71 -4.77 1.11
C ASN A 258 12.25 -4.02 -0.13
N ALA A 259 12.82 -2.81 0.04
CA ALA A 259 13.34 -2.06 -1.12
C ALA A 259 14.57 -2.73 -1.76
N LEU A 260 15.38 -3.51 -1.01
CA LEU A 260 16.44 -4.30 -1.63
C LEU A 260 15.88 -5.31 -2.64
N GLY A 261 14.67 -5.82 -2.39
CA GLY A 261 13.93 -6.74 -3.26
C GLY A 261 13.29 -6.10 -4.49
N ASP A 262 13.51 -4.81 -4.74
CA ASP A 262 13.03 -4.15 -5.95
C ASP A 262 13.79 -4.66 -7.19
N PRO A 263 13.12 -4.90 -8.33
CA PRO A 263 13.78 -5.27 -9.59
C PRO A 263 14.88 -4.28 -10.05
N GLN A 264 14.84 -3.02 -9.59
CA GLN A 264 15.90 -2.05 -9.87
C GLN A 264 17.25 -2.48 -9.29
N THR A 265 17.25 -3.23 -8.20
CA THR A 265 18.52 -3.75 -7.63
C THR A 265 19.28 -4.58 -8.66
N PHE A 266 18.61 -5.45 -9.41
CA PHE A 266 19.25 -6.19 -10.51
C PHE A 266 19.70 -5.30 -11.66
N LYS A 267 18.87 -4.32 -12.05
CA LYS A 267 19.24 -3.38 -13.12
C LYS A 267 20.51 -2.60 -12.80
N LEU A 268 20.72 -2.27 -11.52
CA LEU A 268 21.82 -1.42 -11.06
C LEU A 268 23.03 -2.22 -10.60
N ALA A 269 22.87 -3.33 -9.91
CA ALA A 269 23.96 -4.16 -9.38
C ALA A 269 24.36 -5.31 -10.33
N GLY A 270 23.45 -5.70 -11.25
CA GLY A 270 23.67 -6.84 -12.13
C GLY A 270 23.91 -8.14 -11.36
N PRO A 271 24.88 -8.96 -11.76
CA PRO A 271 25.20 -10.23 -11.11
C PRO A 271 25.61 -10.12 -9.64
N LEU A 272 25.98 -8.92 -9.17
CA LEU A 272 26.37 -8.70 -7.77
C LEU A 272 25.20 -8.81 -6.80
N ALA A 273 23.96 -8.68 -7.30
CA ALA A 273 22.76 -8.90 -6.50
C ALA A 273 22.43 -10.38 -6.31
N GLU A 274 23.05 -11.29 -7.05
CA GLU A 274 22.75 -12.71 -6.98
C GLU A 274 23.03 -13.27 -5.58
N GLY A 275 22.10 -14.07 -5.04
CA GLY A 275 22.17 -14.60 -3.70
C GLY A 275 21.76 -13.64 -2.58
N ALA A 276 21.54 -12.35 -2.88
CA ALA A 276 21.04 -11.39 -1.87
C ALA A 276 19.67 -11.81 -1.33
N ILE A 277 19.40 -11.41 -0.08
CA ILE A 277 18.15 -11.75 0.64
C ILE A 277 17.41 -10.46 0.97
N ALA A 278 16.10 -10.45 0.78
CA ALA A 278 15.27 -9.31 1.15
C ALA A 278 13.97 -9.77 1.82
N ILE A 279 13.25 -8.81 2.41
CA ILE A 279 11.91 -9.04 2.94
C ILE A 279 10.88 -8.74 1.85
N ALA A 280 10.02 -9.70 1.54
CA ALA A 280 8.80 -9.45 0.80
C ALA A 280 7.71 -8.98 1.77
N VAL A 281 7.08 -7.85 1.45
CA VAL A 281 5.92 -7.31 2.18
C VAL A 281 4.63 -7.52 1.41
N MET A 282 4.75 -7.87 0.14
CA MET A 282 3.67 -8.23 -0.77
C MET A 282 4.12 -9.40 -1.66
N GLU A 283 3.17 -10.07 -2.29
CA GLU A 283 3.46 -11.08 -3.30
C GLU A 283 4.24 -10.47 -4.48
N PRO A 284 5.14 -11.22 -5.10
CA PRO A 284 5.79 -10.77 -6.32
C PRO A 284 4.79 -10.76 -7.49
N LEU A 285 5.03 -9.92 -8.50
CA LEU A 285 4.13 -9.76 -9.64
C LEU A 285 4.03 -11.00 -10.53
N ASP A 286 5.00 -11.87 -10.50
CA ASP A 286 5.01 -13.15 -11.19
C ASP A 286 4.45 -14.32 -10.35
N SER A 287 3.82 -14.02 -9.22
CA SER A 287 3.15 -15.01 -8.37
C SER A 287 1.94 -15.61 -9.09
N GLU A 288 1.81 -16.93 -9.00
CA GLU A 288 0.68 -17.66 -9.56
C GLU A 288 -0.63 -17.51 -8.74
N LYS A 289 -0.60 -16.78 -7.63
CA LYS A 289 -1.78 -16.58 -6.79
C LYS A 289 -2.92 -15.88 -7.54
N PRO A 290 -4.17 -16.35 -7.38
CA PRO A 290 -5.33 -15.76 -8.07
C PRO A 290 -5.48 -14.25 -7.86
N ALA A 291 -5.17 -13.75 -6.67
CA ALA A 291 -5.29 -12.33 -6.35
C ALA A 291 -4.27 -11.47 -7.14
N VAL A 292 -3.04 -11.96 -7.34
CA VAL A 292 -2.03 -11.25 -8.16
C VAL A 292 -2.44 -11.23 -9.62
N LYS A 293 -2.92 -12.37 -10.15
CA LYS A 293 -3.44 -12.45 -11.54
C LYS A 293 -4.64 -11.53 -11.74
N ALA A 294 -5.54 -11.45 -10.76
CA ALA A 294 -6.69 -10.54 -10.80
C ALA A 294 -6.26 -9.07 -10.81
N PHE A 295 -5.28 -8.69 -9.97
CA PHE A 295 -4.71 -7.34 -10.00
C PHE A 295 -4.11 -7.01 -11.37
N ILE A 296 -3.28 -7.90 -11.95
CA ILE A 296 -2.64 -7.67 -13.24
C ILE A 296 -3.69 -7.50 -14.35
N ALA A 297 -4.73 -8.33 -14.36
CA ALA A 297 -5.83 -8.22 -15.31
C ALA A 297 -6.60 -6.89 -15.15
N ALA A 298 -6.89 -6.49 -13.91
CA ALA A 298 -7.53 -5.21 -13.61
C ALA A 298 -6.67 -4.02 -14.05
N GLN A 299 -5.37 -4.03 -13.73
CA GLN A 299 -4.42 -3.00 -14.15
C GLN A 299 -4.41 -2.86 -15.69
N THR A 300 -4.32 -3.97 -16.40
CA THR A 300 -4.33 -4.01 -17.87
C THR A 300 -5.64 -3.44 -18.43
N LYS A 301 -6.77 -3.73 -17.78
CA LYS A 301 -8.09 -3.26 -18.21
C LYS A 301 -8.29 -1.77 -17.98
N TYR A 302 -7.99 -1.28 -16.78
CA TYR A 302 -8.34 0.08 -16.35
C TYR A 302 -7.20 1.11 -16.54
N LYS A 303 -5.94 0.66 -16.65
CA LYS A 303 -4.75 1.49 -16.86
C LYS A 303 -3.79 0.85 -17.88
N PRO A 304 -4.23 0.62 -19.13
CA PRO A 304 -3.43 -0.11 -20.14
C PRO A 304 -2.12 0.59 -20.52
N SER A 305 -1.97 1.89 -20.22
CA SER A 305 -0.75 2.67 -20.51
C SER A 305 0.33 2.53 -19.46
N THR A 306 0.05 1.89 -18.30
CA THR A 306 1.00 1.73 -17.20
C THR A 306 1.23 0.26 -16.89
N SER A 307 2.49 -0.12 -16.69
CA SER A 307 2.83 -1.48 -16.28
C SER A 307 2.52 -1.72 -14.80
N PRO A 308 2.06 -2.92 -14.43
CA PRO A 308 1.91 -3.30 -13.03
C PRO A 308 3.24 -3.16 -12.26
N THR A 309 3.15 -2.65 -11.04
CA THR A 309 4.26 -2.56 -10.08
C THR A 309 3.78 -3.05 -8.72
N THR A 310 4.70 -3.38 -7.81
CA THR A 310 4.32 -3.67 -6.41
C THR A 310 3.69 -2.45 -5.72
N TYR A 311 4.05 -1.25 -6.14
CA TYR A 311 3.44 0.00 -5.66
C TYR A 311 1.99 0.12 -6.11
N SER A 312 1.69 -0.15 -7.39
CA SER A 312 0.30 -0.13 -7.87
C SER A 312 -0.52 -1.29 -7.30
N MET A 313 0.11 -2.43 -7.03
CA MET A 313 -0.55 -3.54 -6.33
C MET A 313 -0.94 -3.17 -4.89
N HIS A 314 -0.11 -2.40 -4.17
CA HIS A 314 -0.47 -1.85 -2.87
C HIS A 314 -1.66 -0.89 -2.98
N GLY A 315 -1.63 0.05 -3.93
CA GLY A 315 -2.76 0.97 -4.16
C GLY A 315 -4.06 0.22 -4.50
N TYR A 316 -3.98 -0.81 -5.34
CA TYR A 316 -5.12 -1.67 -5.65
C TYR A 316 -5.66 -2.38 -4.41
N GLN A 317 -4.77 -2.97 -3.60
CA GLN A 317 -5.14 -3.58 -2.33
C GLN A 317 -5.81 -2.56 -1.39
N ALA A 318 -5.25 -1.36 -1.26
CA ALA A 318 -5.81 -0.30 -0.41
C ALA A 318 -7.23 0.08 -0.86
N GLY A 319 -7.47 0.22 -2.16
CA GLY A 319 -8.79 0.50 -2.72
C GLY A 319 -9.80 -0.63 -2.48
N LYS A 320 -9.38 -1.89 -2.69
CA LYS A 320 -10.23 -3.08 -2.43
C LYS A 320 -10.55 -3.22 -0.95
N LEU A 321 -9.55 -3.02 -0.08
CA LEU A 321 -9.73 -3.09 1.37
C LEU A 321 -10.63 -1.97 1.89
N PHE A 322 -10.51 -0.76 1.37
CA PHE A 322 -11.43 0.34 1.72
C PHE A 322 -12.87 0.00 1.36
N ALA A 323 -13.12 -0.59 0.19
CA ALA A 323 -14.47 -1.04 -0.17
C ALA A 323 -15.00 -2.14 0.77
N GLU A 324 -14.14 -3.04 1.23
CA GLU A 324 -14.49 -4.06 2.23
C GLU A 324 -14.83 -3.42 3.59
N VAL A 325 -14.04 -2.43 4.02
CA VAL A 325 -14.31 -1.65 5.24
C VAL A 325 -15.70 -0.98 5.16
N LEU A 326 -16.01 -0.36 4.02
CA LEU A 326 -17.34 0.24 3.80
C LEU A 326 -18.48 -0.80 3.82
N LYS A 327 -18.27 -2.00 3.30
CA LYS A 327 -19.27 -3.08 3.41
C LYS A 327 -19.49 -3.48 4.87
N ARG A 328 -18.42 -3.66 5.64
CA ARG A 328 -18.46 -4.02 7.06
C ARG A 328 -19.09 -2.93 7.93
N SER A 329 -18.91 -1.65 7.58
CA SER A 329 -19.59 -0.53 8.25
C SER A 329 -21.08 -0.41 7.88
N GLY A 330 -21.61 -1.29 7.03
CA GLY A 330 -22.97 -1.18 6.49
C GLY A 330 -23.14 0.01 5.53
N GLY A 331 -22.07 0.42 4.87
CA GLY A 331 -22.05 1.55 3.95
C GLY A 331 -21.92 2.92 4.65
N LYS A 332 -21.72 2.96 5.96
CA LYS A 332 -21.47 4.19 6.70
C LYS A 332 -20.07 4.71 6.44
N THR A 333 -19.93 6.03 6.36
CA THR A 333 -18.67 6.70 6.01
C THR A 333 -18.16 7.65 7.11
N ASP A 334 -18.84 7.69 8.25
CA ASP A 334 -18.37 8.40 9.41
C ASP A 334 -17.15 7.70 10.05
N GLU A 335 -16.25 8.48 10.66
CA GLU A 335 -15.02 7.97 11.27
C GLU A 335 -15.26 6.82 12.24
N PRO A 336 -16.20 6.89 13.21
CA PRO A 336 -16.38 5.78 14.17
C PRO A 336 -16.80 4.47 13.52
N SER A 337 -17.59 4.53 12.44
CA SER A 337 -18.02 3.35 11.70
C SER A 337 -16.89 2.72 10.90
N ILE A 338 -16.02 3.54 10.28
CA ILE A 338 -14.83 3.08 9.56
C ILE A 338 -13.84 2.42 10.54
N VAL A 339 -13.55 3.09 11.66
CA VAL A 339 -12.64 2.59 12.68
C VAL A 339 -13.15 1.25 13.26
N ALA A 340 -14.42 1.18 13.65
CA ALA A 340 -14.99 -0.04 14.20
C ALA A 340 -14.96 -1.21 13.20
N ALA A 341 -15.18 -0.94 11.91
CA ALA A 341 -15.10 -1.96 10.86
C ALA A 341 -13.68 -2.50 10.69
N LEU A 342 -12.66 -1.64 10.83
CA LEU A 342 -11.25 -2.03 10.80
C LEU A 342 -10.84 -2.80 12.05
N GLU A 343 -11.12 -2.29 13.25
CA GLU A 343 -10.78 -2.93 14.52
C GLU A 343 -11.42 -4.34 14.69
N GLY A 344 -12.52 -4.58 13.98
CA GLY A 344 -13.18 -5.89 13.91
C GLY A 344 -12.59 -6.86 12.88
N MET A 345 -11.59 -6.45 12.10
CA MET A 345 -11.03 -7.27 11.03
C MET A 345 -9.89 -8.16 11.58
N LYS A 346 -10.06 -9.47 11.46
CA LYS A 346 -9.08 -10.47 11.93
C LYS A 346 -8.76 -11.43 10.80
N ASP A 347 -7.49 -11.72 10.64
CA ASP A 347 -6.92 -12.69 9.68
C ASP A 347 -7.48 -12.51 8.25
N TYR A 348 -7.67 -11.23 7.87
CA TYR A 348 -8.24 -10.93 6.57
C TYR A 348 -7.19 -11.15 5.48
N ASP A 349 -7.38 -12.21 4.70
CA ASP A 349 -6.49 -12.55 3.59
C ASP A 349 -6.91 -11.79 2.32
N THR A 350 -6.03 -10.92 1.86
CA THR A 350 -6.17 -10.23 0.57
C THR A 350 -5.63 -11.06 -0.60
N GLY A 351 -4.88 -12.11 -0.31
CA GLY A 351 -4.11 -12.89 -1.29
C GLY A 351 -2.91 -12.15 -1.89
N LEU A 352 -2.67 -10.88 -1.50
CA LEU A 352 -1.60 -10.03 -2.02
C LEU A 352 -0.45 -9.82 -1.03
N MET A 353 -0.67 -10.15 0.23
CA MET A 353 0.30 -10.00 1.32
C MET A 353 -0.06 -10.91 2.49
N ALA A 354 0.66 -10.80 3.61
CA ALA A 354 0.27 -11.48 4.85
C ALA A 354 -1.15 -11.09 5.28
N PRO A 355 -1.91 -12.01 5.90
CA PRO A 355 -3.23 -11.69 6.45
C PRO A 355 -3.20 -10.49 7.40
N LEU A 356 -4.23 -9.67 7.34
CA LEU A 356 -4.34 -8.43 8.11
C LEU A 356 -5.20 -8.66 9.36
N THR A 357 -4.70 -8.21 10.49
CA THR A 357 -5.44 -8.19 11.76
C THR A 357 -5.34 -6.80 12.37
N PHE A 358 -6.48 -6.19 12.69
CA PHE A 358 -6.56 -4.95 13.43
C PHE A 358 -7.35 -5.17 14.72
N SER A 359 -7.09 -4.34 15.71
CA SER A 359 -7.82 -4.32 16.97
C SER A 359 -7.78 -2.93 17.57
N LYS A 360 -8.49 -2.72 18.68
CA LYS A 360 -8.46 -1.46 19.44
C LYS A 360 -7.07 -1.06 19.92
N ASP A 361 -6.16 -2.03 20.06
CA ASP A 361 -4.81 -1.83 20.57
C ASP A 361 -3.74 -1.98 19.48
N GLN A 362 -4.14 -2.32 18.23
CA GLN A 362 -3.22 -2.57 17.12
C GLN A 362 -3.80 -2.11 15.80
N HIS A 363 -3.22 -1.07 15.23
CA HIS A 363 -3.58 -0.52 13.91
C HIS A 363 -2.54 -0.81 12.82
N ALA A 364 -1.44 -1.48 13.15
CA ALA A 364 -0.55 -2.11 12.19
C ALA A 364 -1.12 -3.48 11.79
N GLY A 365 -1.68 -3.59 10.59
CA GLY A 365 -2.43 -4.78 10.17
C GLY A 365 -1.55 -5.99 9.90
N ALA A 366 -0.36 -5.81 9.30
CA ALA A 366 0.59 -6.90 9.07
C ALA A 366 1.80 -6.80 9.99
N LEU A 367 2.05 -7.86 10.77
CA LEU A 367 3.24 -8.02 11.61
C LEU A 367 4.13 -9.17 11.11
N ALA A 368 4.15 -9.38 9.79
CA ALA A 368 4.87 -10.47 9.16
C ALA A 368 5.51 -10.01 7.84
N GLY A 369 6.57 -10.69 7.46
CA GLY A 369 7.21 -10.58 6.15
C GLY A 369 7.61 -11.96 5.63
N ALA A 370 7.79 -12.12 4.34
CA ALA A 370 8.37 -13.34 3.78
C ALA A 370 9.83 -13.11 3.37
N ILE A 371 10.63 -14.16 3.45
CA ILE A 371 12.01 -14.10 2.94
C ILE A 371 11.98 -14.32 1.43
N MET A 372 12.63 -13.45 0.70
CA MET A 372 12.93 -13.64 -0.72
C MET A 372 14.42 -13.60 -0.98
N LYS A 373 14.84 -14.35 -2.01
CA LYS A 373 16.23 -14.48 -2.42
C LYS A 373 16.38 -14.15 -3.90
N ALA A 374 17.44 -13.47 -4.22
CA ALA A 374 17.87 -13.23 -5.58
C ALA A 374 18.39 -14.55 -6.19
N ASP A 375 17.77 -15.03 -7.26
CA ASP A 375 18.10 -16.28 -7.93
C ASP A 375 17.78 -16.21 -9.42
N GLY A 376 18.82 -16.31 -10.25
CA GLY A 376 18.70 -16.27 -11.71
C GLY A 376 18.19 -14.93 -12.24
N GLY A 377 18.60 -13.80 -11.62
CA GLY A 377 18.19 -12.45 -12.02
C GLY A 377 16.77 -12.08 -11.62
N LYS A 378 16.15 -12.84 -10.71
CA LYS A 378 14.80 -12.59 -10.18
C LYS A 378 14.76 -12.73 -8.68
N TRP A 379 13.80 -12.04 -8.06
CA TRP A 379 13.47 -12.25 -6.66
C TRP A 379 12.45 -13.37 -6.52
N LYS A 380 12.76 -14.38 -5.70
CA LYS A 380 11.89 -15.53 -5.42
C LYS A 380 11.59 -15.60 -3.93
N ILE A 381 10.33 -15.69 -3.55
CA ILE A 381 9.93 -15.97 -2.17
C ILE A 381 10.35 -17.41 -1.84
N ILE A 382 11.08 -17.58 -0.74
CA ILE A 382 11.64 -18.86 -0.28
C ILE A 382 11.11 -19.29 1.10
N SER A 383 10.18 -18.53 1.69
CA SER A 383 9.49 -18.86 2.95
C SER A 383 8.00 -18.60 2.85
N GLY A 384 7.23 -19.05 3.84
CA GLY A 384 5.91 -18.47 4.11
C GLY A 384 6.02 -17.08 4.75
N TRP A 385 4.87 -16.50 5.10
CA TRP A 385 4.81 -15.28 5.90
C TRP A 385 5.29 -15.59 7.33
N LEU A 386 6.36 -14.93 7.77
CA LEU A 386 7.01 -15.12 9.06
C LEU A 386 6.66 -13.96 9.98
N ALA A 387 6.13 -14.25 11.16
CA ALA A 387 5.87 -13.23 12.18
C ALA A 387 7.17 -12.73 12.81
N ALA A 388 7.13 -11.51 13.37
CA ALA A 388 8.26 -10.89 14.07
C ALA A 388 8.46 -11.38 15.53
N ASN A 389 7.72 -12.36 15.99
CA ASN A 389 7.67 -12.85 17.38
C ASN A 389 8.93 -13.61 17.79
#